data_fb1a3394c40bd9cc7187fcaeea7a9bb9
#
_entry.id   fb1a3394c40bd9cc7187fcaeea7a9bb9
#
_cell.length_a   1.000
_cell.length_b   1.000
_cell.length_c   1.000
_cell.angle_alpha   90.00
_cell.angle_beta   90.00
_cell.angle_gamma   90.00
#
_symmetry.space_group_name_H-M   'P 1'
#
loop_
_entity.id
_entity.type
_entity.pdbx_description
1 polymer ?
#
loop_
_entity_poly.entity_id
_entity_poly.type
_entity_poly.pdbx_seq_one_letter_code
_entity_poly.pdbx_strand_id
1 'polypeptide(L)'
;MSITGFIDPSQIRAQFSSAMSAMYRTEVPLYGDLLDLVADTNARALASSAALKQQLEWTGEIERLSMERHGAIRVGTAEELSTIRRLFAVMGMQPVGYYDLSSAGVPVHSTAFRAVHEAELQVSPFRVFTSLLRLELIEDEALRVLAAEILAKRDIFTPRARALIQQCEAQGGLNATDAEAFVKQALETFRWHTEATVTAAEYDRLHGQHRLIADVVAFKGPHINHLTPRTLDIDEVQAAMPQRGITAKAVVEGPPRRQCPILLLSLIHI
;
A
#
# COMPACT_ATOMS: atom_id res chain seq x y z
N MET A 1 6.24 -21.96 18.80
CA MET A 1 7.61 -21.36 18.81
C MET A 1 8.39 -22.03 17.70
N SER A 2 8.91 -21.25 16.74
CA SER A 2 9.71 -21.78 15.64
C SER A 2 11.00 -22.41 16.22
N ILE A 3 11.36 -23.60 15.74
CA ILE A 3 12.56 -24.33 16.15
C ILE A 3 13.85 -23.55 15.82
N THR A 4 13.76 -22.53 14.98
CA THR A 4 14.88 -21.73 14.47
C THR A 4 15.16 -20.43 15.24
N GLY A 5 14.33 -20.05 16.23
CA GLY A 5 14.44 -18.76 16.93
C GLY A 5 14.06 -17.54 16.06
N PHE A 6 13.57 -17.76 14.83
CA PHE A 6 13.09 -16.71 13.93
C PHE A 6 11.61 -16.42 14.13
N ILE A 7 11.22 -15.16 13.88
CA ILE A 7 9.83 -14.73 13.87
C ILE A 7 9.16 -15.17 12.57
N ASP A 8 7.92 -15.62 12.67
CA ASP A 8 7.12 -15.96 11.49
C ASP A 8 6.92 -14.73 10.58
N PRO A 9 7.18 -14.85 9.27
CA PRO A 9 7.01 -13.75 8.32
C PRO A 9 5.63 -13.09 8.36
N SER A 10 4.55 -13.85 8.66
CA SER A 10 3.20 -13.32 8.80
C SER A 10 3.05 -12.43 10.02
N GLN A 11 3.79 -12.70 11.10
CA GLN A 11 3.84 -11.84 12.28
C GLN A 11 4.59 -10.54 11.98
N ILE A 12 5.71 -10.60 11.23
CA ILE A 12 6.43 -9.40 10.77
C ILE A 12 5.50 -8.55 9.89
N ARG A 13 4.74 -9.16 8.99
CA ARG A 13 3.74 -8.49 8.14
C ARG A 13 2.64 -7.84 8.99
N ALA A 14 2.14 -8.51 10.01
CA ALA A 14 1.12 -7.95 10.91
C ALA A 14 1.65 -6.73 11.66
N GLN A 15 2.86 -6.80 12.20
CA GLN A 15 3.52 -5.66 12.86
C GLN A 15 3.73 -4.50 11.89
N PHE A 16 4.19 -4.77 10.68
CA PHE A 16 4.38 -3.76 9.63
C PHE A 16 3.05 -3.09 9.25
N SER A 17 1.99 -3.85 9.01
CA SER A 17 0.65 -3.33 8.69
C SER A 17 0.09 -2.45 9.81
N SER A 18 0.25 -2.86 11.06
CA SER A 18 -0.17 -2.07 12.22
C SER A 18 0.61 -0.76 12.34
N ALA A 19 1.94 -0.83 12.23
CA ALA A 19 2.81 0.33 12.29
C ALA A 19 2.56 1.29 11.11
N MET A 20 2.28 0.77 9.91
CA MET A 20 1.86 1.55 8.74
C MET A 20 0.55 2.30 9.00
N SER A 21 -0.45 1.62 9.57
CA SER A 21 -1.73 2.25 9.91
C SER A 21 -1.56 3.35 10.97
N ALA A 22 -0.71 3.14 11.96
CA ALA A 22 -0.40 4.14 12.98
C ALA A 22 0.32 5.37 12.40
N MET A 23 1.32 5.14 11.54
CA MET A 23 2.03 6.19 10.81
C MET A 23 1.05 7.02 9.96
N TYR A 24 0.23 6.35 9.16
CA TYR A 24 -0.72 7.01 8.25
C TYR A 24 -1.78 7.82 9.02
N ARG A 25 -2.25 7.31 10.17
CA ARG A 25 -3.17 8.05 11.05
C ARG A 25 -2.55 9.35 11.58
N THR A 26 -1.24 9.36 11.82
CA THR A 26 -0.51 10.56 12.28
C THR A 26 -0.29 11.56 11.14
N GLU A 27 0.06 11.08 9.95
CA GLU A 27 0.38 11.90 8.79
C GLU A 27 -0.88 12.43 8.07
N VAL A 28 -1.99 11.69 8.15
CA VAL A 28 -3.28 12.00 7.51
C VAL A 28 -4.40 11.94 8.56
N PRO A 29 -4.72 13.06 9.23
CA PRO A 29 -5.68 13.06 10.36
C PRO A 29 -7.04 12.44 10.03
N LEU A 30 -7.62 12.74 8.86
CA LEU A 30 -8.90 12.18 8.40
C LEU A 30 -8.90 10.65 8.21
N TYR A 31 -7.73 10.04 8.18
CA TYR A 31 -7.64 8.57 8.08
C TYR A 31 -8.16 7.86 9.33
N GLY A 32 -7.95 8.46 10.51
CA GLY A 32 -8.54 7.97 11.75
C GLY A 32 -10.07 7.94 11.68
N ASP A 33 -10.66 9.07 11.26
CA ASP A 33 -12.11 9.21 11.12
C ASP A 33 -12.69 8.23 10.10
N LEU A 34 -11.94 7.96 9.01
CA LEU A 34 -12.33 6.96 8.02
C LEU A 34 -12.33 5.55 8.60
N LEU A 35 -11.33 5.18 9.40
CA LEU A 35 -11.27 3.86 10.03
C LEU A 35 -12.43 3.66 11.00
N ASP A 36 -12.75 4.67 11.80
CA ASP A 36 -13.85 4.63 12.75
C ASP A 36 -15.20 4.56 12.03
N LEU A 37 -15.38 5.32 10.94
CA LEU A 37 -16.56 5.25 10.09
C LEU A 37 -16.77 3.84 9.49
N VAL A 38 -15.69 3.25 8.95
CA VAL A 38 -15.75 1.90 8.38
C VAL A 38 -16.04 0.85 9.44
N ALA A 39 -15.47 0.98 10.64
CA ALA A 39 -15.76 0.08 11.74
C ALA A 39 -17.25 0.13 12.17
N ASP A 40 -17.80 1.34 12.31
CA ASP A 40 -19.21 1.56 12.63
C ASP A 40 -20.14 0.97 11.55
N THR A 41 -19.83 1.20 10.28
CA THR A 41 -20.60 0.67 9.14
C THR A 41 -20.56 -0.85 9.10
N ASN A 42 -19.37 -1.44 9.27
CA ASN A 42 -19.22 -2.89 9.30
C ASN A 42 -20.02 -3.52 10.47
N ALA A 43 -20.00 -2.89 11.64
CA ALA A 43 -20.77 -3.35 12.81
C ALA A 43 -22.29 -3.32 12.53
N ARG A 44 -22.79 -2.25 11.90
CA ARG A 44 -24.21 -2.15 11.51
C ARG A 44 -24.59 -3.20 10.45
N ALA A 45 -23.76 -3.39 9.44
CA ALA A 45 -23.98 -4.40 8.40
C ALA A 45 -24.08 -5.82 8.99
N LEU A 46 -23.20 -6.16 9.93
CA LEU A 46 -23.23 -7.45 10.63
C LEU A 46 -24.45 -7.59 11.54
N ALA A 47 -24.88 -6.51 12.20
CA ALA A 47 -26.07 -6.53 13.07
C ALA A 47 -27.37 -6.65 12.25
N SER A 48 -27.41 -6.07 11.04
CA SER A 48 -28.61 -6.08 10.18
C SER A 48 -28.78 -7.36 9.37
N SER A 49 -27.74 -8.19 9.22
CA SER A 49 -27.77 -9.41 8.41
C SER A 49 -27.10 -10.60 9.09
N ALA A 50 -27.94 -11.43 9.73
CA ALA A 50 -27.48 -12.67 10.35
C ALA A 50 -26.85 -13.63 9.33
N ALA A 51 -27.36 -13.66 8.10
CA ALA A 51 -26.81 -14.48 7.03
C ALA A 51 -25.41 -14.03 6.62
N LEU A 52 -25.16 -12.71 6.47
CA LEU A 52 -23.84 -12.17 6.17
C LEU A 52 -22.87 -12.48 7.33
N LYS A 53 -23.30 -12.28 8.56
CA LYS A 53 -22.49 -12.59 9.74
C LYS A 53 -22.09 -14.07 9.75
N GLN A 54 -23.03 -14.98 9.60
CA GLN A 54 -22.79 -16.41 9.58
C GLN A 54 -21.85 -16.82 8.43
N GLN A 55 -22.00 -16.24 7.25
CA GLN A 55 -21.11 -16.49 6.12
C GLN A 55 -19.66 -16.09 6.45
N LEU A 56 -19.45 -14.89 7.00
CA LEU A 56 -18.12 -14.39 7.36
C LEU A 56 -17.50 -15.13 8.55
N GLU A 57 -18.31 -15.61 9.49
CA GLU A 57 -17.86 -16.51 10.56
C GLU A 57 -17.38 -17.84 9.99
N TRP A 58 -18.14 -18.44 9.09
CA TRP A 58 -17.79 -19.71 8.47
C TRP A 58 -16.51 -19.63 7.63
N THR A 59 -16.28 -18.52 6.94
CA THR A 59 -15.04 -18.29 6.16
C THR A 59 -13.87 -17.76 7.01
N GLY A 60 -14.07 -17.54 8.33
CA GLY A 60 -13.05 -16.98 9.22
C GLY A 60 -12.68 -15.51 8.88
N GLU A 61 -13.57 -14.80 8.19
CA GLU A 61 -13.28 -13.45 7.72
C GLU A 61 -13.62 -12.34 8.73
N ILE A 62 -14.46 -12.61 9.72
CA ILE A 62 -14.87 -11.60 10.73
C ILE A 62 -13.67 -11.07 11.49
N GLU A 63 -12.82 -11.95 11.99
CA GLU A 63 -11.68 -11.56 12.82
C GLU A 63 -10.66 -10.71 12.06
N ARG A 64 -10.47 -10.97 10.77
CA ARG A 64 -9.55 -10.20 9.92
C ARG A 64 -10.13 -8.94 9.31
N LEU A 65 -11.43 -8.72 9.38
CA LEU A 65 -12.12 -7.58 8.78
C LEU A 65 -11.53 -6.24 9.23
N SER A 66 -11.24 -6.09 10.51
CA SER A 66 -10.62 -4.89 11.10
C SER A 66 -9.12 -4.76 10.77
N MET A 67 -8.45 -5.86 10.43
CA MET A 67 -7.01 -5.89 10.14
C MET A 67 -6.69 -5.70 8.66
N GLU A 68 -7.67 -5.93 7.77
CA GLU A 68 -7.42 -5.89 6.34
C GLU A 68 -7.08 -4.48 5.87
N ARG A 69 -5.90 -4.36 5.23
CA ARG A 69 -5.40 -3.11 4.66
C ARG A 69 -4.86 -3.38 3.26
N HIS A 70 -5.27 -2.52 2.34
CA HIS A 70 -4.78 -2.51 0.97
C HIS A 70 -3.99 -1.24 0.74
N GLY A 71 -2.69 -1.38 0.56
CA GLY A 71 -1.79 -0.28 0.29
C GLY A 71 -1.53 -0.11 -1.20
N ALA A 72 -1.15 1.10 -1.59
CA ALA A 72 -0.59 1.37 -2.91
C ALA A 72 0.62 2.28 -2.79
N ILE A 73 1.70 1.93 -3.50
CA ILE A 73 2.94 2.68 -3.54
C ILE A 73 3.43 2.78 -4.99
N ARG A 74 4.13 3.85 -5.33
CA ARG A 74 4.68 4.07 -6.67
C ARG A 74 6.19 4.19 -6.59
N VAL A 75 6.88 3.46 -7.46
CA VAL A 75 8.35 3.46 -7.57
C VAL A 75 8.77 3.92 -8.96
N GLY A 76 9.97 4.45 -9.08
CA GLY A 76 10.48 5.05 -10.30
C GLY A 76 11.40 4.15 -11.12
N THR A 77 12.03 3.15 -10.48
CA THR A 77 13.04 2.32 -11.13
C THR A 77 12.82 0.83 -10.92
N ALA A 78 13.30 0.02 -11.85
CA ALA A 78 13.26 -1.44 -11.74
C ALA A 78 14.04 -1.95 -10.52
N GLU A 79 15.12 -1.25 -10.11
CA GLU A 79 15.89 -1.59 -8.91
C GLU A 79 15.08 -1.33 -7.64
N GLU A 80 14.35 -0.21 -7.58
CA GLU A 80 13.41 0.07 -6.48
C GLU A 80 12.36 -1.04 -6.37
N LEU A 81 11.73 -1.44 -7.49
CA LEU A 81 10.76 -2.53 -7.49
C LEU A 81 11.37 -3.86 -7.05
N SER A 82 12.58 -4.18 -7.52
CA SER A 82 13.30 -5.40 -7.13
C SER A 82 13.59 -5.42 -5.63
N THR A 83 14.00 -4.29 -5.06
CA THR A 83 14.27 -4.17 -3.63
C THR A 83 12.97 -4.22 -2.80
N ILE A 84 11.87 -3.59 -3.26
CA ILE A 84 10.53 -3.73 -2.66
C ILE A 84 10.10 -5.20 -2.62
N ARG A 85 10.29 -5.95 -3.71
CA ARG A 85 9.98 -7.38 -3.74
C ARG A 85 10.74 -8.16 -2.66
N ARG A 86 12.02 -7.85 -2.46
CA ARG A 86 12.85 -8.48 -1.42
C ARG A 86 12.39 -8.07 -0.01
N LEU A 87 12.08 -6.78 0.18
CA LEU A 87 11.50 -6.26 1.42
C LEU A 87 10.19 -6.97 1.76
N PHE A 88 9.30 -7.14 0.80
CA PHE A 88 8.04 -7.86 1.00
C PHE A 88 8.24 -9.35 1.23
N ALA A 89 9.27 -9.98 0.65
CA ALA A 89 9.60 -11.38 0.88
C ALA A 89 9.97 -11.65 2.35
N VAL A 90 10.62 -10.72 3.06
CA VAL A 90 10.86 -10.81 4.51
C VAL A 90 9.55 -10.97 5.30
N MET A 91 8.46 -10.41 4.78
CA MET A 91 7.12 -10.46 5.37
C MET A 91 6.25 -11.59 4.78
N GLY A 92 6.84 -12.53 4.04
CA GLY A 92 6.13 -13.64 3.41
C GLY A 92 5.18 -13.22 2.28
N MET A 93 5.37 -12.04 1.69
CA MET A 93 4.55 -11.57 0.58
C MET A 93 5.21 -11.90 -0.75
N GLN A 94 4.41 -12.34 -1.71
CA GLN A 94 4.83 -12.72 -3.06
C GLN A 94 4.11 -11.89 -4.12
N PRO A 95 4.69 -11.69 -5.30
CA PRO A 95 3.98 -11.12 -6.43
C PRO A 95 2.90 -12.11 -6.91
N VAL A 96 1.65 -11.66 -6.94
CA VAL A 96 0.49 -12.51 -7.26
C VAL A 96 -0.31 -12.00 -8.47
N GLY A 97 0.02 -10.85 -9.01
CA GLY A 97 -0.65 -10.29 -10.17
C GLY A 97 0.16 -9.17 -10.80
N TYR A 98 0.04 -9.04 -12.11
CA TYR A 98 0.65 -7.99 -12.92
C TYR A 98 -0.42 -7.30 -13.75
N TYR A 99 -0.34 -5.97 -13.83
CA TYR A 99 -1.33 -5.13 -14.49
C TYR A 99 -0.61 -4.03 -15.28
N ASP A 100 -0.74 -4.03 -16.59
CA ASP A 100 -0.31 -2.92 -17.43
C ASP A 100 -1.43 -1.88 -17.51
N LEU A 101 -1.19 -0.70 -16.97
CA LEU A 101 -2.17 0.40 -16.93
C LEU A 101 -1.95 1.41 -18.07
N SER A 102 -0.97 1.20 -18.94
CA SER A 102 -0.69 2.10 -20.06
C SER A 102 -1.84 2.17 -21.06
N SER A 103 -2.56 1.07 -21.26
CA SER A 103 -3.76 1.03 -22.09
C SER A 103 -4.92 1.90 -21.54
N ALA A 104 -4.91 2.21 -20.24
CA ALA A 104 -5.83 3.13 -19.58
C ALA A 104 -5.27 4.57 -19.49
N GLY A 105 -4.17 4.87 -20.19
CA GLY A 105 -3.53 6.19 -20.20
C GLY A 105 -2.68 6.48 -18.95
N VAL A 106 -2.44 5.50 -18.08
CA VAL A 106 -1.63 5.66 -16.88
C VAL A 106 -0.24 5.08 -17.11
N PRO A 107 0.85 5.88 -17.05
CA PRO A 107 2.19 5.47 -17.48
C PRO A 107 2.90 4.57 -16.46
N VAL A 108 2.24 3.52 -16.01
CA VAL A 108 2.80 2.55 -15.06
C VAL A 108 2.36 1.12 -15.40
N HIS A 109 3.13 0.16 -14.91
CA HIS A 109 2.64 -1.18 -14.68
C HIS A 109 2.71 -1.50 -13.18
N SER A 110 1.78 -2.30 -12.70
CA SER A 110 1.62 -2.56 -11.27
C SER A 110 1.76 -4.04 -10.96
N THR A 111 2.41 -4.32 -9.84
CA THR A 111 2.52 -5.66 -9.27
C THR A 111 1.77 -5.71 -7.94
N ALA A 112 0.86 -6.67 -7.80
CA ALA A 112 0.20 -6.93 -6.53
C ALA A 112 1.05 -7.87 -5.67
N PHE A 113 1.28 -7.50 -4.42
CA PHE A 113 1.99 -8.32 -3.43
C PHE A 113 1.07 -8.67 -2.28
N ARG A 114 1.04 -9.94 -1.90
CA ARG A 114 0.36 -10.44 -0.70
C ARG A 114 0.92 -11.81 -0.28
N ALA A 115 0.53 -12.28 0.90
CA ALA A 115 0.69 -13.69 1.26
C ALA A 115 -0.18 -14.57 0.34
N VAL A 116 0.25 -15.80 0.10
CA VAL A 116 -0.41 -16.72 -0.83
C VAL A 116 -1.33 -17.70 -0.10
N HIS A 117 -0.88 -18.21 1.05
CA HIS A 117 -1.60 -19.23 1.80
C HIS A 117 -2.65 -18.66 2.75
N GLU A 118 -3.80 -19.34 2.86
CA GLU A 118 -4.92 -18.87 3.69
C GLU A 118 -4.53 -18.70 5.17
N ALA A 119 -3.76 -19.64 5.72
CA ALA A 119 -3.29 -19.54 7.11
C ALA A 119 -2.47 -18.25 7.37
N GLU A 120 -1.66 -17.82 6.40
CA GLU A 120 -0.88 -16.59 6.47
C GLU A 120 -1.78 -15.34 6.37
N LEU A 121 -2.84 -15.42 5.54
CA LEU A 121 -3.82 -14.33 5.41
C LEU A 121 -4.69 -14.17 6.65
N GLN A 122 -4.93 -15.25 7.40
CA GLN A 122 -5.63 -15.16 8.69
C GLN A 122 -4.80 -14.41 9.74
N VAL A 123 -3.47 -14.54 9.72
CA VAL A 123 -2.59 -13.78 10.61
C VAL A 123 -2.51 -12.31 10.19
N SER A 124 -2.35 -12.04 8.89
CA SER A 124 -2.29 -10.66 8.37
C SER A 124 -2.74 -10.60 6.91
N PRO A 125 -3.91 -10.05 6.62
CA PRO A 125 -4.43 -9.91 5.25
C PRO A 125 -3.89 -8.68 4.51
N PHE A 126 -2.79 -8.09 4.97
CA PHE A 126 -2.15 -6.94 4.34
C PHE A 126 -1.68 -7.25 2.91
N ARG A 127 -1.97 -6.34 2.00
CA ARG A 127 -1.55 -6.42 0.59
C ARG A 127 -1.19 -5.04 0.06
N VAL A 128 -0.31 -5.01 -0.96
CA VAL A 128 0.16 -3.76 -1.56
C VAL A 128 0.19 -3.87 -3.08
N PHE A 129 -0.31 -2.86 -3.75
CA PHE A 129 -0.06 -2.58 -5.16
C PHE A 129 1.19 -1.73 -5.29
N THR A 130 2.19 -2.21 -6.00
CA THR A 130 3.41 -1.46 -6.30
C THR A 130 3.44 -1.13 -7.78
N SER A 131 3.31 0.15 -8.10
CA SER A 131 3.30 0.65 -9.47
C SER A 131 4.69 1.15 -9.85
N LEU A 132 5.25 0.62 -10.95
CA LEU A 132 6.52 1.07 -11.52
C LEU A 132 6.24 2.05 -12.66
N LEU A 133 6.84 3.24 -12.57
CA LEU A 133 6.77 4.25 -13.61
C LEU A 133 7.44 3.74 -14.91
N ARG A 134 6.78 3.96 -16.03
CA ARG A 134 7.27 3.64 -17.36
C ARG A 134 7.81 4.91 -18.03
N LEU A 135 9.09 5.17 -17.80
CA LEU A 135 9.77 6.36 -18.34
C LEU A 135 9.69 6.45 -19.85
N GLU A 136 9.71 5.31 -20.55
CA GLU A 136 9.63 5.23 -22.00
C GLU A 136 8.30 5.75 -22.57
N LEU A 137 7.27 5.92 -21.75
CA LEU A 137 6.00 6.51 -22.15
C LEU A 137 5.95 8.03 -21.99
N ILE A 138 7.03 8.67 -21.51
CA ILE A 138 7.17 10.12 -21.50
C ILE A 138 7.55 10.55 -22.92
N GLU A 139 6.67 11.30 -23.59
CA GLU A 139 6.85 11.72 -24.98
C GLU A 139 8.01 12.71 -25.15
N ASP A 140 8.12 13.70 -24.26
CA ASP A 140 9.23 14.67 -24.23
C ASP A 140 10.52 13.97 -23.82
N GLU A 141 11.44 13.80 -24.78
CA GLU A 141 12.73 13.12 -24.57
C GLU A 141 13.60 13.83 -23.52
N ALA A 142 13.65 15.14 -23.53
CA ALA A 142 14.44 15.90 -22.56
C ALA A 142 13.88 15.72 -21.14
N LEU A 143 12.56 15.68 -21.02
CA LEU A 143 11.89 15.41 -19.74
C LEU A 143 12.10 13.98 -19.28
N ARG A 144 12.10 13.02 -20.19
CA ARG A 144 12.39 11.60 -19.90
C ARG A 144 13.82 11.43 -19.38
N VAL A 145 14.80 12.07 -20.01
CA VAL A 145 16.20 12.05 -19.54
C VAL A 145 16.32 12.70 -18.16
N LEU A 146 15.73 13.87 -17.95
CA LEU A 146 15.71 14.54 -16.66
C LEU A 146 15.10 13.66 -15.58
N ALA A 147 13.96 13.05 -15.82
CA ALA A 147 13.30 12.13 -14.88
C ALA A 147 14.20 10.93 -14.54
N ALA A 148 14.86 10.33 -15.53
CA ALA A 148 15.79 9.23 -15.32
C ALA A 148 17.00 9.64 -14.47
N GLU A 149 17.57 10.83 -14.70
CA GLU A 149 18.70 11.36 -13.91
C GLU A 149 18.32 11.64 -12.45
N ILE A 150 17.12 12.16 -12.20
CA ILE A 150 16.61 12.39 -10.85
C ILE A 150 16.44 11.07 -10.11
N LEU A 151 15.78 10.10 -10.75
CA LEU A 151 15.52 8.80 -10.17
C LEU A 151 16.81 7.99 -9.93
N ALA A 152 17.81 8.11 -10.78
CA ALA A 152 19.10 7.44 -10.62
C ALA A 152 19.89 7.91 -9.38
N LYS A 153 19.63 9.13 -8.89
CA LYS A 153 20.27 9.68 -7.70
C LYS A 153 19.51 9.38 -6.41
N ARG A 154 18.31 8.82 -6.54
CA ARG A 154 17.40 8.57 -5.41
C ARG A 154 17.70 7.23 -4.74
N ASP A 155 17.77 7.20 -3.41
CA ASP A 155 17.68 5.97 -2.61
C ASP A 155 16.50 6.07 -1.65
N ILE A 156 15.52 5.18 -1.83
CA ILE A 156 14.29 5.13 -1.05
C ILE A 156 14.38 4.17 0.14
N PHE A 157 15.50 3.48 0.31
CA PHE A 157 15.71 2.51 1.37
C PHE A 157 16.80 2.96 2.33
N THR A 158 16.58 2.78 3.61
CA THR A 158 17.65 3.00 4.58
C THR A 158 18.73 1.93 4.42
N PRO A 159 20.02 2.24 4.68
CA PRO A 159 21.10 1.24 4.67
C PRO A 159 20.81 0.07 5.61
N ARG A 160 20.17 0.33 6.75
CA ARG A 160 19.82 -0.71 7.72
C ARG A 160 18.70 -1.61 7.20
N ALA A 161 17.70 -1.08 6.47
CA ALA A 161 16.67 -1.91 5.81
C ALA A 161 17.31 -2.87 4.81
N ARG A 162 18.21 -2.38 3.95
CA ARG A 162 18.96 -3.21 2.99
C ARG A 162 19.77 -4.31 3.69
N ALA A 163 20.48 -3.97 4.79
CA ALA A 163 21.25 -4.94 5.57
C ALA A 163 20.38 -6.03 6.19
N LEU A 164 19.20 -5.67 6.74
CA LEU A 164 18.29 -6.64 7.35
C LEU A 164 17.62 -7.54 6.31
N ILE A 165 17.33 -7.02 5.10
CA ILE A 165 16.86 -7.85 3.97
C ILE A 165 17.95 -8.88 3.62
N GLN A 166 19.20 -8.46 3.43
CA GLN A 166 20.32 -9.37 3.12
C GLN A 166 20.55 -10.39 4.23
N GLN A 167 20.47 -9.96 5.48
CA GLN A 167 20.57 -10.85 6.63
C GLN A 167 19.48 -11.92 6.62
N CYS A 168 18.22 -11.53 6.38
CA CYS A 168 17.10 -12.45 6.27
C CYS A 168 17.31 -13.48 5.15
N GLU A 169 17.77 -13.03 3.98
CA GLU A 169 18.05 -13.90 2.83
C GLU A 169 19.18 -14.88 3.13
N ALA A 170 20.24 -14.45 3.82
CA ALA A 170 21.39 -15.28 4.12
C ALA A 170 21.12 -16.35 5.17
N GLN A 171 20.29 -16.09 6.17
CA GLN A 171 20.06 -16.98 7.30
C GLN A 171 18.65 -17.61 7.34
N GLY A 172 17.78 -17.22 6.40
CA GLY A 172 16.43 -17.78 6.25
C GLY A 172 15.37 -17.19 7.19
N GLY A 173 15.64 -16.04 7.84
CA GLY A 173 14.67 -15.38 8.71
C GLY A 173 15.31 -14.29 9.59
N LEU A 174 14.49 -13.62 10.40
CA LEU A 174 14.92 -12.63 11.38
C LEU A 174 14.49 -13.04 12.79
N ASN A 175 15.34 -12.84 13.77
CA ASN A 175 14.98 -12.95 15.18
C ASN A 175 14.08 -11.77 15.62
N ALA A 176 13.55 -11.78 16.84
CA ALA A 176 12.61 -10.77 17.32
C ALA A 176 13.17 -9.34 17.24
N THR A 177 14.41 -9.14 17.68
CA THR A 177 15.05 -7.82 17.68
C THR A 177 15.29 -7.30 16.25
N ASP A 178 15.77 -8.16 15.37
CA ASP A 178 16.00 -7.79 13.96
C ASP A 178 14.68 -7.59 13.19
N ALA A 179 13.64 -8.35 13.51
CA ALA A 179 12.31 -8.18 12.93
C ALA A 179 11.68 -6.82 13.32
N GLU A 180 11.78 -6.44 14.59
CA GLU A 180 11.34 -5.12 15.07
C GLU A 180 12.12 -3.98 14.39
N ALA A 181 13.45 -4.12 14.32
CA ALA A 181 14.29 -3.16 13.61
C ALA A 181 13.94 -3.09 12.13
N PHE A 182 13.65 -4.24 11.48
CA PHE A 182 13.22 -4.29 10.09
C PHE A 182 11.92 -3.53 9.87
N VAL A 183 10.88 -3.77 10.68
CA VAL A 183 9.60 -3.06 10.58
C VAL A 183 9.82 -1.55 10.66
N LYS A 184 10.59 -1.07 11.64
CA LYS A 184 10.90 0.35 11.80
C LYS A 184 11.62 0.94 10.58
N GLN A 185 12.61 0.24 10.05
CA GLN A 185 13.40 0.72 8.92
C GLN A 185 12.65 0.63 7.59
N ALA A 186 11.84 -0.42 7.40
CA ALA A 186 11.01 -0.58 6.23
C ALA A 186 9.95 0.51 6.11
N LEU A 187 9.37 0.97 7.23
CA LEU A 187 8.39 2.05 7.25
C LEU A 187 8.91 3.34 6.63
N GLU A 188 10.20 3.65 6.75
CA GLU A 188 10.78 4.88 6.20
C GLU A 188 10.59 4.99 4.66
N THR A 189 10.56 3.87 3.95
CA THR A 189 10.28 3.83 2.51
C THR A 189 8.85 4.27 2.18
N PHE A 190 7.91 4.15 3.12
CA PHE A 190 6.48 4.41 2.92
C PHE A 190 6.03 5.74 3.53
N ARG A 191 6.93 6.40 4.27
CA ARG A 191 6.66 7.68 4.92
C ARG A 191 6.45 8.80 3.92
N TRP A 192 5.55 9.71 4.25
CA TRP A 192 5.32 10.91 3.45
C TRP A 192 6.53 11.86 3.52
N HIS A 193 6.99 12.30 2.36
CA HIS A 193 8.03 13.32 2.22
C HIS A 193 7.43 14.56 1.56
N THR A 194 7.51 15.70 2.24
CA THR A 194 6.98 16.98 1.75
C THR A 194 8.01 17.78 0.93
N GLU A 195 9.28 17.38 0.98
CA GLU A 195 10.36 18.06 0.26
C GLU A 195 10.44 17.57 -1.18
N ALA A 196 10.25 18.50 -2.13
CA ALA A 196 10.50 18.24 -3.54
C ALA A 196 11.99 18.25 -3.83
N THR A 197 12.43 17.38 -4.72
CA THR A 197 13.83 17.30 -5.21
C THR A 197 14.03 18.02 -6.54
N VAL A 198 12.99 18.68 -7.03
CA VAL A 198 12.95 19.40 -8.32
C VAL A 198 12.51 20.84 -8.09
N THR A 199 12.78 21.71 -9.05
CA THR A 199 12.24 23.08 -9.08
C THR A 199 10.75 23.09 -9.44
N ALA A 200 10.05 24.18 -9.12
CA ALA A 200 8.64 24.34 -9.50
C ALA A 200 8.42 24.19 -11.02
N ALA A 201 9.31 24.77 -11.82
CA ALA A 201 9.23 24.67 -13.28
C ALA A 201 9.40 23.23 -13.81
N GLU A 202 10.30 22.46 -13.20
CA GLU A 202 10.46 21.04 -13.53
C GLU A 202 9.23 20.22 -13.08
N TYR A 203 8.69 20.53 -11.89
CA TYR A 203 7.46 19.91 -11.40
C TYR A 203 6.29 20.16 -12.38
N ASP A 204 6.09 21.40 -12.81
CA ASP A 204 5.01 21.78 -13.73
C ASP A 204 5.15 21.06 -15.08
N ARG A 205 6.37 20.90 -15.59
CA ARG A 205 6.62 20.12 -16.81
C ARG A 205 6.30 18.64 -16.64
N LEU A 206 6.73 18.01 -15.54
CA LEU A 206 6.42 16.61 -15.22
C LEU A 206 4.91 16.43 -15.04
N HIS A 207 4.27 17.33 -14.32
CA HIS A 207 2.83 17.30 -14.07
C HIS A 207 2.00 17.50 -15.35
N GLY A 208 2.49 18.37 -16.26
CA GLY A 208 1.86 18.62 -17.56
C GLY A 208 1.84 17.41 -18.48
N GLN A 209 2.81 16.50 -18.38
CA GLN A 209 2.77 15.22 -19.08
C GLN A 209 1.76 14.25 -18.45
N HIS A 210 1.89 14.03 -17.15
CA HIS A 210 0.94 13.26 -16.36
C HIS A 210 1.20 13.47 -14.86
N ARG A 211 0.16 13.75 -14.08
CA ARG A 211 0.24 13.99 -12.63
C ARG A 211 1.06 12.92 -11.89
N LEU A 212 0.91 11.65 -12.26
CA LEU A 212 1.60 10.52 -11.63
C LEU A 212 3.12 10.56 -11.88
N ILE A 213 3.57 11.09 -13.01
CA ILE A 213 5.01 11.25 -13.31
C ILE A 213 5.62 12.23 -12.32
N ALA A 214 4.98 13.38 -12.10
CA ALA A 214 5.41 14.36 -11.11
C ALA A 214 5.43 13.76 -9.69
N ASP A 215 4.38 13.02 -9.31
CA ASP A 215 4.28 12.35 -8.01
C ASP A 215 5.42 11.36 -7.75
N VAL A 216 5.83 10.60 -8.77
CA VAL A 216 6.92 9.63 -8.64
C VAL A 216 8.30 10.27 -8.67
N VAL A 217 8.52 11.28 -9.54
CA VAL A 217 9.85 11.82 -9.83
C VAL A 217 10.24 12.95 -8.90
N ALA A 218 9.27 13.81 -8.50
CA ALA A 218 9.57 15.08 -7.86
C ALA A 218 9.89 14.98 -6.36
N PHE A 219 9.67 13.84 -5.72
CA PHE A 219 9.85 13.69 -4.28
C PHE A 219 10.97 12.71 -3.93
N LYS A 220 11.56 12.93 -2.74
CA LYS A 220 12.69 12.16 -2.22
C LYS A 220 12.42 10.65 -2.15
N GLY A 221 11.18 10.26 -1.92
CA GLY A 221 10.81 8.85 -1.84
C GLY A 221 9.35 8.63 -2.20
N PRO A 222 8.99 7.39 -2.49
CA PRO A 222 7.60 7.03 -2.59
C PRO A 222 6.97 7.16 -1.21
N HIS A 223 5.71 7.49 -1.17
CA HIS A 223 4.88 7.39 0.04
C HIS A 223 3.77 6.39 -0.20
N ILE A 224 3.20 5.88 0.86
CA ILE A 224 2.00 5.07 0.72
C ILE A 224 0.85 5.97 0.24
N ASN A 225 0.41 5.79 -1.01
CA ASN A 225 -0.61 6.63 -1.63
C ASN A 225 -2.01 6.30 -1.13
N HIS A 226 -2.24 5.04 -0.82
CA HIS A 226 -3.50 4.51 -0.35
C HIS A 226 -3.23 3.49 0.76
N LEU A 227 -4.04 3.54 1.81
CA LEU A 227 -4.08 2.51 2.84
C LEU A 227 -5.55 2.32 3.23
N THR A 228 -6.25 1.48 2.47
CA THR A 228 -7.70 1.36 2.56
C THR A 228 -8.13 0.20 3.45
N PRO A 229 -9.06 0.42 4.40
CA PRO A 229 -9.71 -0.65 5.14
C PRO A 229 -10.74 -1.39 4.28
N ARG A 230 -11.15 -2.56 4.71
CA ARG A 230 -12.26 -3.30 4.13
C ARG A 230 -13.59 -2.83 4.71
N THR A 231 -14.57 -2.54 3.85
CA THR A 231 -15.95 -2.29 4.25
C THR A 231 -16.90 -3.35 3.72
N LEU A 232 -17.97 -3.60 4.46
CA LEU A 232 -19.08 -4.47 4.08
C LEU A 232 -20.18 -3.72 3.33
N ASP A 233 -20.25 -2.38 3.49
CA ASP A 233 -21.19 -1.52 2.79
C ASP A 233 -20.51 -0.23 2.37
N ILE A 234 -20.15 -0.15 1.07
CA ILE A 234 -19.46 1.00 0.51
C ILE A 234 -20.40 2.19 0.33
N ASP A 235 -21.66 1.93 0.00
CA ASP A 235 -22.63 2.99 -0.26
C ASP A 235 -22.94 3.72 1.05
N GLU A 236 -23.07 2.99 2.17
CA GLU A 236 -23.26 3.59 3.49
C GLU A 236 -22.02 4.40 3.92
N VAL A 237 -20.80 3.87 3.74
CA VAL A 237 -19.57 4.61 4.03
C VAL A 237 -19.53 5.91 3.21
N GLN A 238 -19.77 5.82 1.91
CA GLN A 238 -19.72 6.97 1.00
C GLN A 238 -20.75 8.04 1.38
N ALA A 239 -21.97 7.64 1.74
CA ALA A 239 -23.03 8.55 2.19
C ALA A 239 -22.72 9.24 3.52
N ALA A 240 -21.99 8.56 4.42
CA ALA A 240 -21.65 9.09 5.75
C ALA A 240 -20.35 9.91 5.77
N MET A 241 -19.47 9.78 4.79
CA MET A 241 -18.19 10.49 4.71
C MET A 241 -18.31 12.02 4.87
N PRO A 242 -19.25 12.73 4.18
CA PRO A 242 -19.39 14.17 4.31
C PRO A 242 -19.69 14.63 5.75
N GLN A 243 -20.41 13.82 6.52
CA GLN A 243 -20.72 14.12 7.93
C GLN A 243 -19.49 14.08 8.83
N ARG A 244 -18.43 13.39 8.39
CA ARG A 244 -17.10 13.31 9.04
C ARG A 244 -16.08 14.27 8.43
N GLY A 245 -16.50 15.20 7.56
CA GLY A 245 -15.61 16.14 6.87
C GLY A 245 -14.74 15.48 5.79
N ILE A 246 -15.05 14.26 5.36
CA ILE A 246 -14.32 13.53 4.34
C ILE A 246 -15.04 13.73 2.99
N THR A 247 -14.34 14.29 2.00
CA THR A 247 -14.89 14.44 0.65
C THR A 247 -14.95 13.08 -0.05
N ALA A 248 -16.17 12.62 -0.35
CA ALA A 248 -16.37 11.40 -1.11
C ALA A 248 -16.23 11.67 -2.62
N LYS A 249 -15.66 10.71 -3.37
CA LYS A 249 -15.76 10.71 -4.83
C LYS A 249 -17.21 10.45 -5.26
N ALA A 250 -17.66 11.14 -6.31
CA ALA A 250 -18.99 10.94 -6.86
C ALA A 250 -19.20 9.52 -7.42
N VAL A 251 -18.12 8.91 -7.91
CA VAL A 251 -18.13 7.54 -8.45
C VAL A 251 -16.98 6.77 -7.83
N VAL A 252 -17.27 5.58 -7.29
CA VAL A 252 -16.26 4.64 -6.79
C VAL A 252 -15.67 3.90 -7.99
N GLU A 253 -14.36 4.07 -8.17
CA GLU A 253 -13.60 3.32 -9.16
C GLU A 253 -13.34 1.90 -8.60
N GLY A 254 -13.83 0.89 -9.27
CA GLY A 254 -13.63 -0.49 -8.85
C GLY A 254 -14.32 -1.50 -9.75
N PRO A 255 -14.09 -2.78 -9.54
CA PRO A 255 -14.79 -3.81 -10.29
C PRO A 255 -16.31 -3.70 -10.06
N PRO A 256 -17.14 -4.12 -11.03
CA PRO A 256 -18.58 -4.09 -10.88
C PRO A 256 -19.02 -4.82 -9.61
N ARG A 257 -20.11 -4.37 -9.00
CA ARG A 257 -20.69 -4.98 -7.79
C ARG A 257 -20.80 -6.49 -7.96
N ARG A 258 -20.18 -7.21 -7.05
CA ARG A 258 -20.41 -8.64 -6.88
C ARG A 258 -21.38 -8.84 -5.71
N GLN A 259 -22.05 -9.97 -5.66
CA GLN A 259 -22.91 -10.35 -4.51
C GLN A 259 -22.13 -10.47 -3.18
N CYS A 260 -20.81 -10.46 -3.23
CA CYS A 260 -19.91 -10.36 -2.08
C CYS A 260 -19.05 -9.11 -2.27
N PRO A 261 -19.30 -8.00 -1.57
CA PRO A 261 -18.59 -6.75 -1.76
C PRO A 261 -17.19 -6.82 -1.16
N ILE A 262 -16.21 -7.09 -2.02
CA ILE A 262 -14.82 -6.73 -1.74
C ILE A 262 -14.58 -5.42 -2.47
N LEU A 263 -14.70 -4.29 -1.78
CA LEU A 263 -14.46 -2.98 -2.34
C LEU A 263 -13.19 -2.38 -1.77
N LEU A 264 -12.28 -2.07 -2.70
CA LEU A 264 -11.12 -1.25 -2.46
C LEU A 264 -11.54 0.22 -2.50
N LEU A 265 -11.55 0.87 -1.35
CA LEU A 265 -11.78 2.29 -1.25
C LEU A 265 -10.49 3.05 -1.50
N SER A 266 -10.28 3.53 -2.72
CA SER A 266 -9.30 4.59 -2.97
C SER A 266 -9.99 5.94 -2.72
N LEU A 267 -9.95 6.43 -1.47
CA LEU A 267 -10.79 7.54 -1.04
C LEU A 267 -10.05 8.83 -0.77
N ILE A 268 -8.74 8.86 -0.81
CA ILE A 268 -7.99 10.07 -0.47
C ILE A 268 -7.11 10.46 -1.64
N HIS A 269 -7.57 11.45 -2.40
CA HIS A 269 -6.69 12.35 -3.13
C HIS A 269 -6.47 13.57 -2.23
N ILE A 270 -5.37 13.56 -1.54
CA ILE A 270 -4.84 14.77 -0.91
C ILE A 270 -3.98 15.47 -1.91
#